data_b760d35f5b57b0ecbff9ed05f1d426f2
#
_entry.id   b760d35f5b57b0ecbff9ed05f1d426f2
#
_cell.length_a   1.000
_cell.length_b   1.000
_cell.length_c   1.000
_cell.angle_alpha   90.00
_cell.angle_beta   90.00
_cell.angle_gamma   90.00
#
_symmetry.space_group_name_H-M   'P 1'
#
loop_
_entity.id
_entity.type
_entity.pdbx_description
1 polymer ?
#
loop_
_entity_poly.entity_id
_entity_poly.type
_entity_poly.pdbx_seq_one_letter_code
_entity_poly.pdbx_strand_id
1 'polypeptide(L)'
;MFPYYDNLGNVVPADPCFDSSPIFNESPKTIICTGYPFAYSHNASYDELDEVFYDWDEPLDDFVGAFNPPVAPTALPFVAPYSYDNPLPGGVTLDTVTGEIAYNSTISGNFVTVVRIDAYKCGQLVAQIFREIQAVLISCPTLSGGTNNIPPTVSPPFTDPTTGLPSYSTSVPAGSAINFQIQSDDFDVYANGSPQDVTLEITGGQMAG
;
A
#
# COMPACT_ATOMS: atom_id res chain seq x y z
N MET A 1 -8.66 -4.72 -26.46
CA MET A 1 -8.98 -6.13 -26.16
C MET A 1 -7.94 -6.97 -26.87
N PHE A 2 -7.04 -7.63 -26.13
CA PHE A 2 -6.02 -8.49 -26.71
C PHE A 2 -6.61 -9.89 -27.00
N PRO A 3 -6.25 -10.55 -28.08
CA PRO A 3 -6.71 -11.92 -28.33
C PRO A 3 -6.10 -12.85 -27.29
N TYR A 4 -6.94 -13.65 -26.65
CA TYR A 4 -6.52 -14.71 -25.78
C TYR A 4 -6.15 -15.95 -26.63
N TYR A 5 -5.05 -16.60 -26.28
CA TYR A 5 -4.62 -17.83 -26.93
C TYR A 5 -4.67 -18.98 -25.94
N ASP A 6 -5.23 -20.11 -26.37
CA ASP A 6 -5.17 -21.33 -25.57
C ASP A 6 -3.73 -21.89 -25.55
N ASN A 7 -3.52 -22.93 -24.75
CA ASN A 7 -2.22 -23.61 -24.64
C ASN A 7 -1.76 -24.32 -25.93
N LEU A 8 -2.59 -24.32 -26.99
CA LEU A 8 -2.28 -24.83 -28.31
C LEU A 8 -2.01 -23.69 -29.32
N GLY A 9 -2.10 -22.44 -28.88
CA GLY A 9 -1.89 -21.25 -29.70
C GLY A 9 -3.07 -20.85 -30.57
N ASN A 10 -4.27 -21.40 -30.34
CA ASN A 10 -5.48 -20.97 -31.03
C ASN A 10 -6.05 -19.72 -30.38
N VAL A 11 -6.57 -18.81 -31.23
CA VAL A 11 -7.31 -17.63 -30.72
C VAL A 11 -8.64 -18.09 -30.13
N VAL A 12 -8.80 -17.88 -28.82
CA VAL A 12 -10.05 -18.12 -28.15
C VAL A 12 -10.91 -16.85 -28.29
N PRO A 13 -12.22 -16.98 -28.57
CA PRO A 13 -13.14 -15.84 -28.50
C PRO A 13 -12.97 -15.12 -27.18
N ALA A 14 -12.99 -13.80 -27.18
CA ALA A 14 -12.73 -12.97 -26.01
C ALA A 14 -13.53 -13.49 -24.80
N ASP A 15 -12.81 -14.08 -23.85
CA ASP A 15 -13.40 -14.44 -22.56
C ASP A 15 -13.76 -13.14 -21.85
N PRO A 16 -15.03 -12.94 -21.46
CA PRO A 16 -15.41 -11.74 -20.71
C PRO A 16 -14.70 -11.65 -19.36
N CYS A 17 -14.12 -12.75 -18.88
CA CYS A 17 -13.34 -12.81 -17.66
C CYS A 17 -11.81 -12.67 -17.89
N PHE A 18 -11.37 -12.43 -19.14
CA PHE A 18 -9.97 -12.09 -19.41
C PHE A 18 -9.66 -10.68 -18.96
N ASP A 19 -8.48 -10.48 -18.40
CA ASP A 19 -8.15 -9.32 -17.65
C ASP A 19 -6.68 -8.90 -17.73
N SER A 20 -6.35 -7.64 -17.40
CA SER A 20 -4.98 -7.15 -17.21
C SER A 20 -4.55 -7.33 -15.75
N SER A 21 -3.25 -7.38 -15.51
CA SER A 21 -2.74 -7.45 -14.13
C SER A 21 -2.92 -6.12 -13.41
N PRO A 22 -3.21 -6.12 -12.10
CA PRO A 22 -3.20 -4.91 -11.28
C PRO A 22 -1.86 -4.18 -11.38
N ILE A 23 -1.89 -2.86 -11.23
CA ILE A 23 -0.71 -2.00 -11.26
C ILE A 23 -0.61 -1.23 -9.94
N PHE A 24 0.58 -1.20 -9.36
CA PHE A 24 0.86 -0.36 -8.19
C PHE A 24 1.11 1.08 -8.62
N ASN A 25 0.30 2.01 -8.14
CA ASN A 25 0.42 3.43 -8.47
C ASN A 25 1.42 4.17 -7.59
N GLU A 26 1.72 3.63 -6.41
CA GLU A 26 2.64 4.26 -5.46
C GLU A 26 3.99 3.57 -5.40
N SER A 27 5.04 4.39 -5.29
CA SER A 27 6.37 3.88 -4.97
C SER A 27 6.42 3.43 -3.52
N PRO A 28 7.07 2.30 -3.20
CA PRO A 28 7.16 1.82 -1.85
C PRO A 28 7.93 2.80 -0.94
N LYS A 29 7.44 2.98 0.28
CA LYS A 29 8.17 3.71 1.32
C LYS A 29 9.06 2.72 2.06
N THR A 30 10.36 2.88 1.92
CA THR A 30 11.35 1.91 2.43
C THR A 30 12.06 2.36 3.71
N ILE A 31 12.18 3.66 3.95
CA ILE A 31 12.86 4.22 5.13
C ILE A 31 11.83 4.87 6.03
N ILE A 32 11.77 4.44 7.28
CA ILE A 32 10.71 4.79 8.21
C ILE A 32 11.31 5.08 9.59
N CYS A 33 10.85 6.15 10.22
CA CYS A 33 11.27 6.53 11.57
C CYS A 33 10.63 5.63 12.64
N THR A 34 11.43 5.10 13.56
CA THR A 34 10.90 4.37 14.72
C THR A 34 10.27 5.32 15.74
N GLY A 35 9.28 4.80 16.47
CA GLY A 35 8.59 5.54 17.54
C GLY A 35 7.40 6.38 17.07
N TYR A 36 7.10 6.38 15.78
CA TYR A 36 5.98 7.10 15.19
C TYR A 36 5.02 6.12 14.50
N PRO A 37 3.69 6.37 14.57
CA PRO A 37 2.75 5.65 13.75
C PRO A 37 3.07 5.87 12.26
N PHE A 38 3.00 4.80 11.49
CA PHE A 38 3.20 4.82 10.06
C PHE A 38 2.04 4.11 9.38
N ALA A 39 1.53 4.71 8.31
CA ALA A 39 0.56 4.10 7.43
C ALA A 39 1.01 4.25 5.98
N TYR A 40 0.81 3.21 5.19
CA TYR A 40 1.14 3.17 3.78
C TYR A 40 0.13 2.30 3.04
N SER A 41 -0.46 2.83 1.98
CA SER A 41 -1.34 2.06 1.10
C SER A 41 -0.57 1.53 -0.09
N HIS A 42 -0.80 0.26 -0.44
CA HIS A 42 -0.25 -0.33 -1.66
C HIS A 42 -0.91 0.24 -2.93
N ASN A 43 -2.12 0.77 -2.82
CA ASN A 43 -2.87 1.48 -3.86
C ASN A 43 -2.71 0.84 -5.24
N ALA A 44 -3.17 -0.39 -5.39
CA ALA A 44 -3.21 -1.04 -6.68
C ALA A 44 -4.43 -0.54 -7.46
N SER A 45 -4.21 -0.12 -8.69
CA SER A 45 -5.30 0.19 -9.62
C SER A 45 -5.52 -0.95 -10.60
N TYR A 46 -6.70 -0.96 -11.12
CA TYR A 46 -7.23 -1.97 -12.00
C TYR A 46 -8.14 -1.33 -13.05
N ASP A 47 -7.77 -1.44 -14.32
CA ASP A 47 -8.48 -0.72 -15.39
C ASP A 47 -9.89 -1.26 -15.62
N GLU A 48 -10.14 -2.53 -15.31
CA GLU A 48 -11.40 -3.20 -15.53
C GLU A 48 -12.38 -3.14 -14.35
N LEU A 49 -12.03 -2.45 -13.25
CA LEU A 49 -12.86 -2.27 -12.06
C LEU A 49 -13.28 -3.58 -11.36
N ASP A 50 -12.40 -4.57 -11.34
CA ASP A 50 -12.66 -5.84 -10.66
C ASP A 50 -12.42 -5.76 -9.15
N GLU A 51 -12.84 -6.79 -8.44
CA GLU A 51 -12.61 -6.89 -7.01
C GLU A 51 -11.14 -7.24 -6.74
N VAL A 52 -10.49 -6.43 -5.91
CA VAL A 52 -9.09 -6.60 -5.52
C VAL A 52 -9.02 -6.82 -4.02
N PHE A 53 -8.29 -7.85 -3.61
CA PHE A 53 -8.06 -8.17 -2.21
C PHE A 53 -6.56 -8.23 -1.92
N TYR A 54 -6.19 -7.78 -0.73
CA TYR A 54 -4.83 -7.77 -0.25
C TYR A 54 -4.66 -8.79 0.86
N ASP A 55 -3.57 -9.53 0.82
CA ASP A 55 -3.22 -10.49 1.87
C ASP A 55 -1.71 -10.48 2.11
N TRP A 56 -1.29 -10.90 3.31
CA TRP A 56 0.12 -11.13 3.58
C TRP A 56 0.58 -12.40 2.87
N ASP A 57 1.85 -12.41 2.44
CA ASP A 57 2.45 -13.59 1.84
C ASP A 57 3.94 -13.72 2.18
N GLU A 58 4.54 -14.85 1.83
CA GLU A 58 5.95 -15.11 2.00
C GLU A 58 6.76 -14.51 0.84
N PRO A 59 8.00 -14.04 1.11
CA PRO A 59 8.91 -13.63 0.05
C PRO A 59 9.23 -14.83 -0.84
N LEU A 60 9.33 -14.58 -2.14
CA LEU A 60 9.59 -15.61 -3.13
C LEU A 60 11.07 -15.61 -3.54
N ASP A 61 11.65 -16.80 -3.68
CA ASP A 61 13.01 -16.95 -4.19
C ASP A 61 13.05 -16.65 -5.70
N ASP A 62 14.23 -16.40 -6.21
CA ASP A 62 14.43 -16.17 -7.65
C ASP A 62 14.23 -17.45 -8.45
N PHE A 63 13.88 -17.29 -9.72
CA PHE A 63 13.79 -18.43 -10.64
C PHE A 63 15.19 -18.98 -10.96
N VAL A 64 15.41 -20.23 -10.65
CA VAL A 64 16.64 -20.93 -11.02
C VAL A 64 16.47 -21.49 -12.44
N GLY A 65 16.87 -20.71 -13.44
CA GLY A 65 16.84 -21.14 -14.83
C GLY A 65 15.87 -20.34 -15.70
N ALA A 66 15.58 -20.86 -16.91
CA ALA A 66 14.60 -20.23 -17.79
C ALA A 66 13.19 -20.33 -17.20
N PHE A 67 12.43 -19.24 -17.25
CA PHE A 67 11.02 -19.24 -16.89
C PHE A 67 10.27 -20.31 -17.69
N ASN A 68 9.72 -21.29 -17.00
CA ASN A 68 8.92 -22.36 -17.59
C ASN A 68 7.65 -22.53 -16.75
N PRO A 69 6.56 -21.86 -17.11
CA PRO A 69 5.31 -22.01 -16.36
C PRO A 69 4.83 -23.49 -16.42
N PRO A 70 4.28 -24.05 -15.36
CA PRO A 70 3.75 -23.37 -14.17
C PRO A 70 4.58 -23.58 -12.89
N VAL A 71 5.89 -23.51 -12.94
CA VAL A 71 6.70 -23.66 -11.73
C VAL A 71 6.61 -22.39 -10.90
N ALA A 72 5.91 -22.47 -9.77
CA ALA A 72 5.90 -21.37 -8.80
C ALA A 72 7.28 -21.23 -8.14
N PRO A 73 7.76 -20.00 -7.86
CA PRO A 73 8.95 -19.77 -7.05
C PRO A 73 8.79 -20.40 -5.66
N THR A 74 9.91 -20.79 -5.07
CA THR A 74 9.90 -21.31 -3.70
C THR A 74 9.73 -20.16 -2.72
N ALA A 75 8.83 -20.32 -1.74
CA ALA A 75 8.70 -19.36 -0.66
C ALA A 75 9.91 -19.42 0.27
N LEU A 76 10.40 -18.26 0.71
CA LEU A 76 11.47 -18.12 1.68
C LEU A 76 10.88 -17.92 3.08
N PRO A 77 11.27 -18.73 4.07
CA PRO A 77 10.70 -18.63 5.40
C PRO A 77 11.21 -17.40 6.14
N PHE A 78 10.33 -16.76 6.90
CA PHE A 78 10.74 -15.75 7.87
C PHE A 78 11.54 -16.34 9.03
N VAL A 79 12.42 -15.52 9.59
CA VAL A 79 13.19 -15.90 10.78
C VAL A 79 12.41 -15.51 12.04
N ALA A 80 12.24 -16.45 12.95
CA ALA A 80 11.56 -16.17 14.21
C ALA A 80 12.20 -14.95 14.95
N PRO A 81 11.37 -14.06 15.56
CA PRO A 81 9.96 -14.22 15.88
C PRO A 81 8.97 -13.77 14.79
N TYR A 82 9.46 -13.45 13.60
CA TYR A 82 8.65 -12.93 12.50
C TYR A 82 8.01 -14.05 11.68
N SER A 83 6.89 -13.73 11.06
CA SER A 83 6.13 -14.57 10.15
C SER A 83 5.59 -13.73 8.99
N TYR A 84 5.05 -14.37 7.96
CA TYR A 84 4.51 -13.65 6.81
C TYR A 84 3.38 -12.69 7.21
N ASP A 85 2.54 -13.06 8.19
CA ASP A 85 1.42 -12.28 8.71
C ASP A 85 1.79 -11.33 9.87
N ASN A 86 3.03 -11.41 10.35
CA ASN A 86 3.60 -10.50 11.36
C ASN A 86 5.07 -10.19 11.04
N PRO A 87 5.34 -9.53 9.91
CA PRO A 87 6.70 -9.34 9.41
C PRO A 87 7.50 -8.25 10.11
N LEU A 88 6.85 -7.38 10.90
CA LEU A 88 7.49 -6.21 11.52
C LEU A 88 7.43 -6.25 13.05
N PRO A 89 8.45 -5.69 13.73
CA PRO A 89 8.45 -5.60 15.18
C PRO A 89 7.39 -4.60 15.67
N GLY A 90 6.67 -4.96 16.73
CA GLY A 90 5.63 -4.11 17.34
C GLY A 90 4.21 -4.38 16.83
N GLY A 91 4.08 -5.33 15.90
CA GLY A 91 2.82 -5.66 15.26
C GLY A 91 2.52 -4.78 14.05
N VAL A 92 1.83 -5.34 13.09
CA VAL A 92 1.46 -4.71 11.85
C VAL A 92 0.04 -5.13 11.47
N THR A 93 -0.70 -4.23 10.85
CA THR A 93 -2.03 -4.54 10.30
C THR A 93 -2.04 -4.30 8.80
N LEU A 94 -2.81 -5.11 8.09
CA LEU A 94 -3.12 -4.93 6.69
C LEU A 94 -4.63 -4.89 6.53
N ASP A 95 -5.13 -3.82 5.93
CA ASP A 95 -6.52 -3.77 5.49
C ASP A 95 -6.64 -4.54 4.17
N THR A 96 -7.42 -5.60 4.18
CA THR A 96 -7.56 -6.52 3.04
C THR A 96 -8.32 -5.93 1.85
N VAL A 97 -8.97 -4.80 2.01
CA VAL A 97 -9.74 -4.11 0.96
C VAL A 97 -8.99 -2.92 0.39
N THR A 98 -8.37 -2.12 1.25
CA THR A 98 -7.65 -0.90 0.84
C THR A 98 -6.17 -1.13 0.59
N GLY A 99 -5.61 -2.24 1.08
CA GLY A 99 -4.17 -2.52 1.03
C GLY A 99 -3.35 -1.61 1.93
N GLU A 100 -3.97 -0.93 2.90
CA GLU A 100 -3.26 -0.10 3.84
C GLU A 100 -2.55 -0.96 4.89
N ILE A 101 -1.26 -0.74 5.03
CA ILE A 101 -0.44 -1.27 6.12
C ILE A 101 -0.30 -0.18 7.17
N ALA A 102 -0.56 -0.51 8.44
CA ALA A 102 -0.30 0.39 9.55
C ALA A 102 0.50 -0.32 10.64
N TYR A 103 1.50 0.37 11.19
CA TYR A 103 2.30 -0.12 12.29
C TYR A 103 2.98 1.00 13.08
N ASN A 104 3.48 0.64 14.25
CA ASN A 104 4.31 1.50 15.08
C ASN A 104 5.37 0.64 15.78
N SER A 105 6.63 0.91 15.54
CA SER A 105 7.73 0.17 16.15
C SER A 105 8.76 1.10 16.76
N THR A 106 9.31 0.69 17.90
CA THR A 106 10.46 1.35 18.52
C THR A 106 11.78 0.62 18.24
N ILE A 107 11.73 -0.47 17.47
CA ILE A 107 12.88 -1.34 17.16
C ILE A 107 13.40 -0.99 15.76
N SER A 108 14.65 -0.55 15.69
CA SER A 108 15.34 -0.30 14.43
C SER A 108 15.84 -1.61 13.80
N GLY A 109 15.89 -1.65 12.47
CA GLY A 109 16.38 -2.81 11.74
C GLY A 109 15.95 -2.82 10.28
N ASN A 110 16.34 -3.87 9.58
CA ASN A 110 15.90 -4.14 8.20
C ASN A 110 14.96 -5.33 8.21
N PHE A 111 13.79 -5.12 7.66
CA PHE A 111 12.73 -6.11 7.62
C PHE A 111 12.20 -6.21 6.18
N VAL A 112 11.42 -7.22 5.92
CA VAL A 112 10.72 -7.39 4.65
C VAL A 112 9.23 -7.54 4.91
N THR A 113 8.41 -6.91 4.08
CA THR A 113 6.97 -7.16 4.01
C THR A 113 6.63 -7.64 2.61
N VAL A 114 5.76 -8.61 2.51
CA VAL A 114 5.26 -9.09 1.22
C VAL A 114 3.74 -9.04 1.26
N VAL A 115 3.17 -8.33 0.30
CA VAL A 115 1.73 -8.28 0.12
C VAL A 115 1.39 -8.86 -1.24
N ARG A 116 0.51 -9.85 -1.23
CA ARG A 116 -0.12 -10.42 -2.40
C ARG A 116 -1.40 -9.65 -2.70
N ILE A 117 -1.63 -9.40 -3.96
CA ILE A 117 -2.87 -8.82 -4.46
C ILE A 117 -3.54 -9.84 -5.36
N ASP A 118 -4.74 -10.22 -4.97
CA ASP A 118 -5.60 -11.15 -5.70
C ASP A 118 -6.68 -10.34 -6.42
N ALA A 119 -6.76 -10.47 -7.73
CA ALA A 119 -7.78 -9.84 -8.55
C ALA A 119 -8.81 -10.87 -9.01
N TYR A 120 -10.08 -10.54 -8.78
CA TYR A 120 -11.20 -11.40 -9.12
C TYR A 120 -12.11 -10.75 -10.15
N LYS A 121 -12.46 -11.50 -11.17
CA LYS A 121 -13.45 -11.14 -12.19
C LYS A 121 -14.46 -12.24 -12.38
N CYS A 122 -15.73 -11.87 -12.44
CA CYS A 122 -16.81 -12.86 -12.52
C CYS A 122 -16.75 -13.94 -11.42
N GLY A 123 -16.23 -13.60 -10.24
CA GLY A 123 -16.01 -14.53 -9.13
C GLY A 123 -14.86 -15.53 -9.32
N GLN A 124 -14.00 -15.32 -10.32
CA GLN A 124 -12.83 -16.15 -10.59
C GLN A 124 -11.55 -15.33 -10.32
N LEU A 125 -10.55 -15.97 -9.73
CA LEU A 125 -9.23 -15.40 -9.60
C LEU A 125 -8.59 -15.30 -10.99
N VAL A 126 -8.28 -14.09 -11.45
CA VAL A 126 -7.75 -13.84 -12.79
C VAL A 126 -6.31 -13.37 -12.78
N ALA A 127 -5.86 -12.72 -11.70
CA ALA A 127 -4.47 -12.32 -11.54
C ALA A 127 -4.03 -12.36 -10.08
N GLN A 128 -2.76 -12.67 -9.86
CA GLN A 128 -2.07 -12.52 -8.58
C GLN A 128 -0.77 -11.78 -8.82
N ILE A 129 -0.54 -10.72 -8.06
CA ILE A 129 0.74 -10.03 -8.06
C ILE A 129 1.26 -9.90 -6.64
N PHE A 130 2.58 -9.84 -6.52
CA PHE A 130 3.28 -9.77 -5.24
C PHE A 130 4.09 -8.49 -5.19
N ARG A 131 4.07 -7.85 -4.03
CA ARG A 131 4.93 -6.70 -3.76
C ARG A 131 5.75 -6.96 -2.52
N GLU A 132 7.04 -7.15 -2.74
CA GLU A 132 8.03 -7.22 -1.67
C GLU A 132 8.60 -5.82 -1.41
N ILE A 133 8.61 -5.41 -0.15
CA ILE A 133 9.16 -4.12 0.27
C ILE A 133 10.15 -4.36 1.40
N GLN A 134 11.37 -3.89 1.24
CA GLN A 134 12.32 -3.78 2.33
C GLN A 134 11.93 -2.59 3.22
N ALA A 135 11.53 -2.85 4.45
CA ALA A 135 11.25 -1.85 5.46
C ALA A 135 12.49 -1.60 6.32
N VAL A 136 13.09 -0.43 6.19
CA VAL A 136 14.27 0.00 6.95
C VAL A 136 13.81 0.92 8.07
N LEU A 137 13.72 0.39 9.29
CA LEU A 137 13.32 1.13 10.47
C LEU A 137 14.56 1.77 11.11
N ILE A 138 14.59 3.09 11.13
CA ILE A 138 15.72 3.86 11.70
C ILE A 138 15.25 4.75 12.85
N SER A 139 16.16 5.01 13.77
CA SER A 139 15.95 6.08 14.74
C SER A 139 16.20 7.41 14.03
N CYS A 140 15.15 8.20 13.87
CA CYS A 140 15.31 9.51 13.25
C CYS A 140 16.02 10.48 14.20
N PRO A 141 16.95 11.29 13.67
CA PRO A 141 17.70 12.21 14.50
C PRO A 141 16.77 13.26 15.13
N THR A 142 17.02 13.57 16.38
CA THR A 142 16.45 14.75 17.03
C THR A 142 16.98 16.00 16.35
N LEU A 143 16.12 16.96 16.07
CA LEU A 143 16.52 18.27 15.59
C LEU A 143 17.39 18.99 16.64
N SER A 144 18.24 19.90 16.17
CA SER A 144 19.11 20.71 17.02
C SER A 144 18.27 21.47 18.06
N GLY A 145 18.31 21.02 19.31
CA GLY A 145 17.45 21.55 20.38
C GLY A 145 16.79 20.46 21.24
N GLY A 146 16.98 19.18 20.89
CA GLY A 146 16.48 18.06 21.68
C GLY A 146 15.04 17.68 21.45
N THR A 147 14.36 18.27 20.47
CA THR A 147 13.04 17.86 20.03
C THR A 147 13.16 16.84 18.90
N ASN A 148 12.39 15.76 18.98
CA ASN A 148 12.29 14.79 17.90
C ASN A 148 11.57 15.46 16.72
N ASN A 149 11.99 15.15 15.50
CA ASN A 149 11.21 15.48 14.33
C ASN A 149 9.93 14.63 14.34
N ILE A 150 8.80 15.29 14.37
CA ILE A 150 7.46 14.67 14.38
C ILE A 150 6.97 14.66 12.93
N PRO A 151 6.44 13.55 12.42
CA PRO A 151 5.86 13.56 11.09
C PRO A 151 4.74 14.59 10.97
N PRO A 152 4.62 15.28 9.81
CA PRO A 152 3.51 16.19 9.57
C PRO A 152 2.17 15.47 9.70
N THR A 153 1.17 16.18 10.18
CA THR A 153 -0.18 15.66 10.37
C THR A 153 -1.12 16.18 9.29
N VAL A 154 -2.04 15.36 8.84
CA VAL A 154 -3.11 15.75 7.92
C VAL A 154 -4.40 15.87 8.73
N SER A 155 -5.07 17.01 8.61
CA SER A 155 -6.37 17.23 9.27
C SER A 155 -7.49 16.52 8.50
N PRO A 156 -8.44 15.84 9.20
CA PRO A 156 -9.59 15.22 8.56
C PRO A 156 -10.40 16.23 7.75
N PRO A 157 -10.60 16.03 6.44
CA PRO A 157 -11.27 17.01 5.59
C PRO A 157 -12.81 17.00 5.70
N PHE A 158 -13.38 16.02 6.38
CA PHE A 158 -14.82 15.85 6.52
C PHE A 158 -15.26 15.89 7.99
N THR A 159 -16.57 16.00 8.15
CA THR A 159 -17.24 15.82 9.43
C THR A 159 -18.25 14.69 9.28
N ASP A 160 -18.17 13.69 10.14
CA ASP A 160 -19.14 12.60 10.20
C ASP A 160 -20.53 13.16 10.52
N PRO A 161 -21.54 13.00 9.66
CA PRO A 161 -22.86 13.59 9.87
C PRO A 161 -23.62 12.97 11.05
N THR A 162 -23.22 11.79 11.51
CA THR A 162 -23.89 11.08 12.61
C THR A 162 -23.32 11.47 13.96
N THR A 163 -22.00 11.59 14.05
CA THR A 163 -21.30 11.86 15.31
C THR A 163 -20.87 13.31 15.48
N GLY A 164 -20.80 14.08 14.39
CA GLY A 164 -20.26 15.44 14.37
C GLY A 164 -18.74 15.52 14.55
N LEU A 165 -18.05 14.37 14.52
CA LEU A 165 -16.60 14.31 14.71
C LEU A 165 -15.85 14.46 13.38
N PRO A 166 -14.59 14.93 13.41
CA PRO A 166 -13.72 14.95 12.24
C PRO A 166 -13.56 13.54 11.64
N SER A 167 -13.59 13.44 10.32
CA SER A 167 -13.51 12.17 9.59
C SER A 167 -12.64 12.28 8.34
N TYR A 168 -11.90 11.22 8.03
CA TYR A 168 -11.15 11.07 6.78
C TYR A 168 -11.98 10.47 5.65
N SER A 169 -13.19 10.02 5.94
CA SER A 169 -14.10 9.45 4.96
C SER A 169 -15.45 10.15 4.97
N THR A 170 -16.11 10.16 3.81
CA THR A 170 -17.48 10.63 3.68
C THR A 170 -18.21 9.83 2.61
N SER A 171 -19.53 9.78 2.69
CA SER A 171 -20.38 9.10 1.72
C SER A 171 -21.34 10.10 1.10
N VAL A 172 -21.39 10.13 -0.22
CA VAL A 172 -22.30 10.98 -0.99
C VAL A 172 -23.08 10.15 -2.01
N PRO A 173 -24.30 10.53 -2.38
CA PRO A 173 -25.02 9.86 -3.46
C PRO A 173 -24.25 9.91 -4.78
N ALA A 174 -24.37 8.87 -5.58
CA ALA A 174 -23.78 8.81 -6.91
C ALA A 174 -24.23 10.01 -7.77
N GLY A 175 -23.27 10.64 -8.45
CA GLY A 175 -23.51 11.83 -9.27
C GLY A 175 -23.48 13.16 -8.49
N SER A 176 -23.27 13.14 -7.19
CA SER A 176 -23.07 14.36 -6.40
C SER A 176 -21.62 14.87 -6.54
N ALA A 177 -21.49 16.20 -6.64
CA ALA A 177 -20.18 16.83 -6.54
C ALA A 177 -19.74 16.88 -5.08
N ILE A 178 -18.48 16.57 -4.83
CA ILE A 178 -17.85 16.73 -3.52
C ILE A 178 -16.72 17.76 -3.62
N ASN A 179 -16.70 18.73 -2.71
CA ASN A 179 -15.61 19.69 -2.58
C ASN A 179 -15.08 19.61 -1.16
N PHE A 180 -13.78 19.48 -1.01
CA PHE A 180 -13.11 19.43 0.27
C PHE A 180 -11.72 20.06 0.17
N GLN A 181 -11.17 20.44 1.31
CA GLN A 181 -9.81 20.96 1.42
C GLN A 181 -9.02 20.03 2.33
N ILE A 182 -7.81 19.71 1.91
CA ILE A 182 -6.85 18.97 2.72
C ILE A 182 -5.88 20.00 3.32
N GLN A 183 -5.66 19.91 4.62
CA GLN A 183 -4.68 20.72 5.33
C GLN A 183 -3.68 19.79 6.01
N SER A 184 -2.40 20.09 5.86
CA SER A 184 -1.31 19.43 6.57
C SER A 184 -0.56 20.47 7.39
N ASP A 185 -0.23 20.12 8.61
CA ASP A 185 0.55 20.94 9.52
C ASP A 185 1.77 20.16 10.02
N ASP A 186 2.91 20.84 10.04
CA ASP A 186 4.12 20.38 10.70
C ASP A 186 4.48 21.42 11.79
N PHE A 187 4.53 20.95 13.03
CA PHE A 187 4.83 21.81 14.18
C PHE A 187 6.32 21.95 14.45
N ASP A 188 7.14 21.21 13.70
CA ASP A 188 8.59 21.27 13.83
C ASP A 188 9.17 22.48 13.11
N VAL A 189 10.29 22.92 13.60
CA VAL A 189 11.03 24.05 13.03
C VAL A 189 12.48 23.65 12.73
N TYR A 190 13.04 24.26 11.72
CA TYR A 190 14.47 24.14 11.45
C TYR A 190 15.30 24.76 12.60
N ALA A 191 16.58 24.45 12.65
CA ALA A 191 17.51 25.00 13.67
C ALA A 191 17.56 26.54 13.70
N ASN A 192 17.16 27.19 12.63
CA ASN A 192 17.04 28.64 12.53
C ASN A 192 15.71 29.21 13.01
N GLY A 193 14.80 28.34 13.47
CA GLY A 193 13.45 28.70 13.94
C GLY A 193 12.39 28.90 12.85
N SER A 194 12.72 28.67 11.57
CA SER A 194 11.72 28.70 10.51
C SER A 194 10.89 27.41 10.50
N PRO A 195 9.58 27.50 10.14
CA PRO A 195 8.74 26.30 9.94
C PRO A 195 9.33 25.39 8.88
N GLN A 196 9.07 24.08 9.02
CA GLN A 196 9.39 23.11 7.98
C GLN A 196 8.41 23.22 6.81
N ASP A 197 8.92 23.01 5.60
CA ASP A 197 8.08 22.99 4.41
C ASP A 197 7.38 21.63 4.30
N VAL A 198 6.06 21.65 4.13
CA VAL A 198 5.25 20.44 3.91
C VAL A 198 4.78 20.41 2.47
N THR A 199 5.01 19.30 1.81
CA THR A 199 4.49 19.04 0.47
C THR A 199 3.34 18.03 0.57
N LEU A 200 2.17 18.40 0.04
CA LEU A 200 1.05 17.49 -0.12
C LEU A 200 1.10 16.89 -1.53
N GLU A 201 1.10 15.59 -1.58
CA GLU A 201 0.96 14.83 -2.81
C GLU A 201 -0.33 14.00 -2.74
N ILE A 202 -1.12 14.05 -3.81
CA ILE A 202 -2.35 13.26 -3.92
C ILE A 202 -2.06 12.17 -4.94
N THR A 203 -2.15 10.93 -4.50
CA THR A 203 -1.95 9.75 -5.33
C THR A 203 -3.23 8.89 -5.31
N GLY A 204 -3.50 8.16 -6.36
CA GLY A 204 -4.66 7.28 -6.43
C GLY A 204 -5.22 7.12 -7.83
N GLY A 205 -5.46 5.87 -8.28
CA GLY A 205 -5.97 5.56 -9.62
C GLY A 205 -7.40 6.03 -9.89
N GLN A 206 -8.15 6.40 -8.87
CA GLN A 206 -9.53 6.90 -9.00
C GLN A 206 -9.62 8.44 -9.15
N MET A 207 -8.50 9.14 -9.17
CA MET A 207 -8.44 10.60 -9.30
C MET A 207 -8.34 11.06 -10.76
N ALA A 208 -8.20 10.14 -11.71
CA ALA A 208 -8.26 10.45 -13.13
C ALA A 208 -9.74 10.52 -13.55
N GLY A 209 -10.33 11.70 -13.46
CA GLY A 209 -11.64 12.04 -14.02
C GLY A 209 -11.51 12.66 -15.39
#